data_b844f0136daacf438d776dcce51096ce
#
_entry.id   b844f0136daacf438d776dcce51096ce
#
_cell.length_a   1.000
_cell.length_b   1.000
_cell.length_c   1.000
_cell.angle_alpha   90.00
_cell.angle_beta   90.00
_cell.angle_gamma   90.00
#
_symmetry.space_group_name_H-M   'P 1'
#
loop_
_entity.id
_entity.type
_entity.pdbx_description
1 polymer ?
#
loop_
_entity_poly.entity_id
_entity_poly.type
_entity_poly.pdbx_seq_one_letter_code
_entity_poly.pdbx_strand_id
1 'polypeptide(L)'
;MVKKLIIRSALIIAVCSSIVAQSAYTPEKGSAERTAILNALRIPVERALKQKIVFAADHFKVQGNWAYLSGAPQNAAGGRPNYRNTKYSDAVDSGAFDHNFFALLKKSGGKWKVTRYAIGCTDVCYADWPSEFKAPKAIFPYTGE
;
A
#
# COMPACT_ATOMS: atom_id res chain seq x y z
N MET A 1 0.86 37.23 -63.89
CA MET A 1 0.80 37.24 -62.40
C MET A 1 0.93 35.84 -61.89
N VAL A 2 2.13 35.45 -61.38
CA VAL A 2 2.38 34.11 -60.83
C VAL A 2 2.19 34.20 -59.31
N LYS A 3 1.13 33.55 -58.78
CA LYS A 3 0.92 33.43 -57.34
C LYS A 3 1.88 32.36 -56.77
N LYS A 4 2.87 32.80 -55.96
CA LYS A 4 3.74 31.92 -55.20
C LYS A 4 2.96 31.31 -54.06
N LEU A 5 2.73 29.99 -54.15
CA LEU A 5 2.15 29.16 -53.07
C LEU A 5 3.27 28.84 -52.05
N ILE A 6 3.17 29.44 -50.86
CA ILE A 6 4.10 29.15 -49.77
C ILE A 6 3.53 27.97 -48.98
N ILE A 7 4.12 26.78 -49.15
CA ILE A 7 3.80 25.60 -48.36
C ILE A 7 4.57 25.72 -47.04
N ARG A 8 3.84 26.01 -45.97
CA ARG A 8 4.41 25.93 -44.60
C ARG A 8 4.36 24.49 -44.13
N SER A 9 5.51 23.81 -44.17
CA SER A 9 5.69 22.49 -43.56
C SER A 9 5.68 22.66 -42.05
N ALA A 10 4.63 22.24 -41.39
CA ALA A 10 4.59 22.12 -39.91
C ALA A 10 5.36 20.86 -39.49
N LEU A 11 6.51 21.04 -38.88
CA LEU A 11 7.30 19.96 -38.28
C LEU A 11 6.64 19.54 -36.97
N ILE A 12 5.93 18.42 -36.98
CA ILE A 12 5.37 17.81 -35.75
C ILE A 12 6.50 17.08 -35.03
N ILE A 13 7.04 17.68 -33.98
CA ILE A 13 7.97 17.03 -33.08
C ILE A 13 7.17 16.10 -32.15
N ALA A 14 7.18 14.81 -32.42
CA ALA A 14 6.65 13.79 -31.53
C ALA A 14 7.59 13.66 -30.32
N VAL A 15 7.21 14.25 -29.21
CA VAL A 15 7.90 14.04 -27.93
C VAL A 15 7.55 12.65 -27.44
N CYS A 16 8.42 11.67 -27.69
CA CYS A 16 8.36 10.36 -27.05
C CYS A 16 8.69 10.53 -25.56
N SER A 17 7.66 10.66 -24.72
CA SER A 17 7.82 10.58 -23.26
C SER A 17 8.18 9.13 -22.90
N SER A 18 9.46 8.87 -22.63
CA SER A 18 9.91 7.60 -22.08
C SER A 18 9.28 7.45 -20.70
N ILE A 19 8.28 6.56 -20.57
CA ILE A 19 7.73 6.16 -19.29
C ILE A 19 8.81 5.29 -18.61
N VAL A 20 9.63 5.91 -17.77
CA VAL A 20 10.53 5.18 -16.89
C VAL A 20 9.64 4.48 -15.86
N ALA A 21 9.55 3.16 -15.94
CA ALA A 21 8.86 2.37 -14.94
C ALA A 21 9.55 2.60 -13.59
N GLN A 22 8.84 3.24 -12.66
CA GLN A 22 9.36 3.52 -11.32
C GLN A 22 9.59 2.19 -10.58
N SER A 23 10.81 1.96 -10.09
CA SER A 23 11.14 0.79 -9.28
C SER A 23 10.48 0.87 -7.89
N ALA A 24 10.27 -0.30 -7.26
CA ALA A 24 9.77 -0.35 -5.90
C ALA A 24 10.83 0.20 -4.93
N TYR A 25 10.40 1.03 -3.98
CA TYR A 25 11.26 1.66 -2.98
C TYR A 25 10.61 1.64 -1.59
N THR A 26 11.45 1.81 -0.56
CA THR A 26 10.97 1.98 0.82
C THR A 26 10.90 3.48 1.13
N PRO A 27 9.70 4.02 1.47
CA PRO A 27 9.60 5.42 1.83
C PRO A 27 10.34 5.70 3.14
N GLU A 28 11.08 6.79 3.20
CA GLU A 28 11.89 7.15 4.36
C GLU A 28 11.04 7.30 5.63
N LYS A 29 11.62 6.91 6.77
CA LYS A 29 11.00 7.13 8.08
C LYS A 29 10.81 8.64 8.31
N GLY A 30 9.60 9.03 8.71
CA GLY A 30 9.24 10.43 8.94
C GLY A 30 8.88 11.22 7.67
N SER A 31 8.98 10.64 6.47
CA SER A 31 8.55 11.32 5.24
C SER A 31 7.04 11.56 5.24
N ALA A 32 6.61 12.60 4.52
CA ALA A 32 5.19 12.92 4.35
C ALA A 32 4.42 11.76 3.70
N GLU A 33 5.02 11.08 2.72
CA GLU A 33 4.40 9.94 2.04
C GLU A 33 4.21 8.75 2.98
N ARG A 34 5.24 8.35 3.72
CA ARG A 34 5.14 7.26 4.70
C ARG A 34 4.08 7.57 5.76
N THR A 35 4.06 8.79 6.25
CA THR A 35 3.08 9.27 7.22
C THR A 35 1.65 9.20 6.66
N ALA A 36 1.44 9.63 5.43
CA ALA A 36 0.13 9.60 4.77
C ALA A 36 -0.39 8.17 4.59
N ILE A 37 0.47 7.22 4.19
CA ILE A 37 0.12 5.80 4.03
C ILE A 37 -0.27 5.20 5.40
N LEU A 38 0.55 5.41 6.43
CA LEU A 38 0.28 4.89 7.78
C LEU A 38 -1.00 5.51 8.37
N ASN A 39 -1.26 6.80 8.15
CA ASN A 39 -2.48 7.47 8.61
C ASN A 39 -3.73 6.92 7.91
N ALA A 40 -3.65 6.65 6.60
CA ALA A 40 -4.75 6.03 5.88
C ALA A 40 -5.08 4.63 6.41
N LEU A 41 -4.06 3.81 6.69
CA LEU A 41 -4.24 2.47 7.26
C LEU A 41 -4.77 2.51 8.70
N ARG A 42 -4.36 3.50 9.48
CA ARG A 42 -4.76 3.63 10.88
C ARG A 42 -6.28 3.72 11.04
N ILE A 43 -6.97 4.42 10.15
CA ILE A 43 -8.41 4.64 10.24
C ILE A 43 -9.20 3.31 10.33
N PRO A 44 -9.12 2.38 9.36
CA PRO A 44 -9.88 1.13 9.44
C PRO A 44 -9.35 0.19 10.53
N VAL A 45 -8.04 0.17 10.80
CA VAL A 45 -7.44 -0.73 11.80
C VAL A 45 -7.83 -0.31 13.22
N GLU A 46 -7.74 0.97 13.58
CA GLU A 46 -8.18 1.47 14.89
C GLU A 46 -9.67 1.25 15.12
N ARG A 47 -10.48 1.37 14.07
CA ARG A 47 -11.91 1.05 14.15
C ARG A 47 -12.15 -0.44 14.43
N ALA A 48 -11.41 -1.32 13.74
CA ALA A 48 -11.53 -2.77 13.91
C ALA A 48 -11.03 -3.23 15.28
N LEU A 49 -9.97 -2.62 15.79
CA LEU A 49 -9.34 -2.97 17.07
C LEU A 49 -9.88 -2.15 18.26
N LYS A 50 -10.66 -1.11 18.00
CA LYS A 50 -11.29 -0.22 19.02
C LYS A 50 -10.25 0.44 19.94
N GLN A 51 -9.06 0.72 19.45
CA GLN A 51 -7.97 1.35 20.19
C GLN A 51 -6.99 2.05 19.26
N LYS A 52 -6.14 2.91 19.82
CA LYS A 52 -5.05 3.57 19.09
C LYS A 52 -3.97 2.57 18.72
N ILE A 53 -3.49 2.64 17.47
CA ILE A 53 -2.55 1.69 16.89
C ILE A 53 -1.32 2.40 16.34
N VAL A 54 -0.17 1.83 16.66
CA VAL A 54 1.12 2.10 16.02
C VAL A 54 1.50 0.89 15.17
N PHE A 55 2.06 1.11 14.00
CA PHE A 55 2.50 0.04 13.11
C PHE A 55 4.01 -0.14 13.18
N ALA A 56 4.46 -1.29 13.68
CA ALA A 56 5.84 -1.74 13.54
C ALA A 56 5.97 -2.48 12.20
N ALA A 57 6.21 -1.71 11.13
CA ALA A 57 6.34 -2.26 9.79
C ALA A 57 7.76 -2.81 9.57
N ASP A 58 7.88 -4.08 9.24
CA ASP A 58 9.10 -4.79 8.85
C ASP A 58 9.31 -4.83 7.33
N HIS A 59 8.22 -4.81 6.56
CA HIS A 59 8.24 -4.64 5.12
C HIS A 59 7.37 -3.43 4.73
N PHE A 60 7.91 -2.55 3.89
CA PHE A 60 7.19 -1.37 3.41
C PHE A 60 7.73 -0.96 2.05
N LYS A 61 6.96 -1.18 0.99
CA LYS A 61 7.33 -0.83 -0.39
C LYS A 61 6.25 -0.02 -1.08
N VAL A 62 6.71 0.93 -1.88
CA VAL A 62 5.88 1.77 -2.76
C VAL A 62 6.37 1.62 -4.19
N GLN A 63 5.46 1.53 -5.14
CA GLN A 63 5.74 1.61 -6.57
C GLN A 63 4.57 2.28 -7.28
N GLY A 64 4.83 3.40 -7.94
CA GLY A 64 3.80 4.21 -8.59
C GLY A 64 2.70 4.62 -7.58
N ASN A 65 1.46 4.24 -7.86
CA ASN A 65 0.31 4.53 -7.03
C ASN A 65 -0.02 3.45 -6.00
N TRP A 66 0.86 2.49 -5.78
CA TRP A 66 0.64 1.37 -4.90
C TRP A 66 1.61 1.34 -3.74
N ALA A 67 1.12 0.98 -2.57
CA ALA A 67 1.92 0.71 -1.40
C ALA A 67 1.48 -0.61 -0.76
N TYR A 68 2.45 -1.43 -0.38
CA TYR A 68 2.22 -2.60 0.45
C TYR A 68 3.11 -2.52 1.68
N LEU A 69 2.54 -2.84 2.82
CA LEU A 69 3.28 -2.93 4.08
C LEU A 69 2.74 -4.05 4.96
N SER A 70 3.64 -4.61 5.74
CA SER A 70 3.36 -5.65 6.72
C SER A 70 4.21 -5.48 7.97
N GLY A 71 3.83 -6.15 9.04
CA GLY A 71 4.53 -6.13 10.32
C GLY A 71 3.59 -6.47 11.47
N ALA A 72 3.84 -5.90 12.64
CA ALA A 72 3.03 -6.09 13.83
C ALA A 72 2.27 -4.81 14.22
N PRO A 73 0.95 -4.91 14.51
CA PRO A 73 0.24 -3.81 15.13
C PRO A 73 0.63 -3.71 16.61
N GLN A 74 0.80 -2.48 17.10
CA GLN A 74 1.12 -2.20 18.49
C GLN A 74 0.09 -1.25 19.10
N ASN A 75 -0.13 -1.31 20.39
CA ASN A 75 -0.87 -0.29 21.12
C ASN A 75 -0.02 0.99 21.26
N ALA A 76 -0.58 2.06 21.80
CA ALA A 76 0.11 3.33 21.95
C ALA A 76 1.38 3.27 22.82
N ALA A 77 1.50 2.28 23.71
CA ALA A 77 2.68 2.05 24.56
C ALA A 77 3.73 1.13 23.90
N GLY A 78 3.51 0.68 22.66
CA GLY A 78 4.43 -0.19 21.93
C GLY A 78 4.24 -1.69 22.21
N GLY A 79 3.27 -2.07 23.02
CA GLY A 79 2.95 -3.46 23.33
C GLY A 79 1.91 -4.06 22.38
N ARG A 80 1.56 -5.32 22.64
CA ARG A 80 0.52 -6.02 21.90
C ARG A 80 -0.86 -5.35 22.10
N PRO A 81 -1.66 -5.14 21.05
CA PRO A 81 -3.02 -4.64 21.18
C PRO A 81 -3.89 -5.55 22.03
N ASN A 82 -4.90 -4.99 22.68
CA ASN A 82 -5.94 -5.77 23.32
C ASN A 82 -6.97 -6.19 22.26
N TYR A 83 -7.10 -7.49 22.02
CA TYR A 83 -8.04 -8.04 21.05
C TYR A 83 -9.40 -8.42 21.64
N ARG A 84 -9.58 -8.30 22.95
CA ARG A 84 -10.87 -8.56 23.63
C ARG A 84 -11.93 -7.61 23.09
N ASN A 85 -13.17 -8.10 22.98
CA ASN A 85 -14.29 -7.33 22.44
C ASN A 85 -14.11 -6.82 21.00
N THR A 86 -13.21 -7.45 20.25
CA THR A 86 -13.05 -7.26 18.80
C THR A 86 -13.49 -8.53 18.08
N LYS A 87 -13.64 -8.43 16.75
CA LYS A 87 -13.95 -9.62 15.92
C LYS A 87 -12.82 -10.66 15.90
N TYR A 88 -11.68 -10.37 16.50
CA TYR A 88 -10.52 -11.25 16.53
C TYR A 88 -10.38 -12.04 17.83
N SER A 89 -11.22 -11.78 18.84
CA SER A 89 -11.06 -12.41 20.15
C SER A 89 -11.11 -13.92 20.10
N ASP A 90 -12.05 -14.51 19.37
CA ASP A 90 -12.19 -15.97 19.26
C ASP A 90 -10.97 -16.62 18.59
N ALA A 91 -10.42 -15.99 17.55
CA ALA A 91 -9.21 -16.49 16.88
C ALA A 91 -7.98 -16.41 17.81
N VAL A 92 -7.87 -15.35 18.61
CA VAL A 92 -6.80 -15.21 19.60
C VAL A 92 -6.93 -16.27 20.69
N ASP A 93 -8.14 -16.49 21.22
CA ASP A 93 -8.40 -17.44 22.30
C ASP A 93 -8.19 -18.90 21.84
N SER A 94 -8.47 -19.20 20.58
CA SER A 94 -8.26 -20.52 19.99
C SER A 94 -6.82 -20.78 19.50
N GLY A 95 -5.94 -19.78 19.54
CA GLY A 95 -4.57 -19.87 19.02
C GLY A 95 -4.46 -19.82 17.51
N ALA A 96 -5.54 -19.47 16.79
CA ALA A 96 -5.58 -19.32 15.34
C ALA A 96 -5.35 -17.86 14.91
N PHE A 97 -4.40 -17.18 15.56
CA PHE A 97 -4.14 -15.76 15.34
C PHE A 97 -2.64 -15.45 15.48
N ASP A 98 -2.03 -14.94 14.41
CA ASP A 98 -0.68 -14.42 14.43
C ASP A 98 -0.68 -12.93 14.73
N HIS A 99 0.36 -12.46 15.43
CA HIS A 99 0.50 -11.05 15.76
C HIS A 99 1.08 -10.26 14.58
N ASN A 100 0.29 -10.12 13.52
CA ASN A 100 0.70 -9.45 12.29
C ASN A 100 -0.41 -8.58 11.68
N PHE A 101 -0.02 -7.77 10.72
CA PHE A 101 -0.91 -7.11 9.77
C PHE A 101 -0.31 -7.13 8.37
N PHE A 102 -1.17 -7.11 7.37
CA PHE A 102 -0.84 -6.91 5.97
C PHE A 102 -1.77 -5.85 5.40
N ALA A 103 -1.23 -4.94 4.57
CA ALA A 103 -2.03 -3.87 4.00
C ALA A 103 -1.58 -3.51 2.59
N LEU A 104 -2.56 -3.35 1.72
CA LEU A 104 -2.40 -2.83 0.36
C LEU A 104 -3.18 -1.52 0.24
N LEU A 105 -2.50 -0.48 -0.21
CA LEU A 105 -3.09 0.83 -0.41
C LEU A 105 -2.86 1.29 -1.86
N LYS A 106 -3.79 2.10 -2.34
CA LYS A 106 -3.70 2.75 -3.64
C LYS A 106 -3.85 4.26 -3.49
N LYS A 107 -3.00 5.00 -4.19
CA LYS A 107 -3.11 6.46 -4.29
C LYS A 107 -4.08 6.82 -5.41
N SER A 108 -5.08 7.62 -5.08
CA SER A 108 -6.10 8.10 -6.03
C SER A 108 -6.46 9.54 -5.69
N GLY A 109 -6.45 10.43 -6.68
CA GLY A 109 -6.70 11.86 -6.45
C GLY A 109 -5.75 12.49 -5.42
N GLY A 110 -4.48 12.09 -5.42
CA GLY A 110 -3.46 12.59 -4.50
C GLY A 110 -3.56 12.04 -3.07
N LYS A 111 -4.50 11.13 -2.78
CA LYS A 111 -4.74 10.57 -1.44
C LYS A 111 -4.54 9.07 -1.42
N TRP A 112 -3.85 8.57 -0.39
CA TRP A 112 -3.74 7.15 -0.12
C TRP A 112 -5.03 6.60 0.48
N LYS A 113 -5.50 5.46 -0.05
CA LYS A 113 -6.70 4.76 0.42
C LYS A 113 -6.38 3.28 0.59
N VAL A 114 -6.91 2.67 1.64
CA VAL A 114 -6.77 1.23 1.87
C VAL A 114 -7.61 0.48 0.83
N THR A 115 -6.94 -0.40 0.08
CA THR A 115 -7.59 -1.34 -0.86
C THR A 115 -7.98 -2.62 -0.14
N ARG A 116 -7.04 -3.18 0.60
CA ARG A 116 -7.23 -4.38 1.41
C ARG A 116 -6.32 -4.36 2.62
N TYR A 117 -6.77 -4.87 3.74
CA TYR A 117 -5.90 -5.20 4.88
C TYR A 117 -6.38 -6.47 5.56
N ALA A 118 -5.47 -7.11 6.28
CA ALA A 118 -5.73 -8.27 7.11
C ALA A 118 -4.93 -8.16 8.41
N ILE A 119 -5.50 -8.69 9.48
CA ILE A 119 -4.88 -8.74 10.82
C ILE A 119 -4.99 -10.16 11.32
N GLY A 120 -3.89 -10.70 11.85
CA GLY A 120 -3.90 -11.99 12.51
C GLY A 120 -3.87 -13.21 11.59
N CYS A 121 -3.48 -13.04 10.33
CA CYS A 121 -3.38 -14.15 9.40
C CYS A 121 -2.31 -15.15 9.82
N THR A 122 -2.66 -16.43 9.81
CA THR A 122 -1.75 -17.55 10.08
C THR A 122 -1.09 -18.09 8.81
N ASP A 123 -1.34 -17.48 7.66
CA ASP A 123 -0.81 -17.86 6.35
C ASP A 123 -0.48 -16.60 5.53
N VAL A 124 0.00 -16.78 4.29
CA VAL A 124 0.30 -15.70 3.32
C VAL A 124 -1.00 -15.19 2.71
N CYS A 125 -1.82 -14.49 3.51
CA CYS A 125 -3.16 -14.08 3.10
C CYS A 125 -3.17 -12.95 2.05
N TYR A 126 -2.02 -12.41 1.68
CA TYR A 126 -1.84 -11.44 0.60
C TYR A 126 -1.36 -12.07 -0.72
N ALA A 127 -1.23 -13.40 -0.79
CA ALA A 127 -0.64 -14.08 -1.96
C ALA A 127 -1.36 -13.74 -3.28
N ASP A 128 -2.68 -13.61 -3.24
CA ASP A 128 -3.50 -13.31 -4.42
C ASP A 128 -3.66 -11.82 -4.71
N TRP A 129 -3.26 -10.94 -3.80
CA TRP A 129 -3.50 -9.49 -3.95
C TRP A 129 -2.83 -8.87 -5.18
N PRO A 130 -1.60 -9.28 -5.60
CA PRO A 130 -1.00 -8.75 -6.83
C PRO A 130 -1.88 -8.96 -8.05
N SER A 131 -2.46 -10.15 -8.21
CA SER A 131 -3.34 -10.49 -9.34
C SER A 131 -4.75 -9.94 -9.16
N GLU A 132 -5.34 -10.06 -7.98
CA GLU A 132 -6.70 -9.59 -7.67
C GLU A 132 -6.85 -8.09 -7.91
N PHE A 133 -5.88 -7.28 -7.44
CA PHE A 133 -5.93 -5.82 -7.53
C PHE A 133 -5.09 -5.24 -8.67
N LYS A 134 -4.40 -6.06 -9.45
CA LYS A 134 -3.44 -5.62 -10.49
C LYS A 134 -2.35 -4.70 -9.90
N ALA A 135 -1.92 -5.02 -8.68
CA ALA A 135 -0.86 -4.32 -8.00
C ALA A 135 0.53 -4.85 -8.44
N PRO A 136 1.58 -4.01 -8.45
CA PRO A 136 2.92 -4.44 -8.84
C PRO A 136 3.45 -5.54 -7.91
N LYS A 137 3.86 -6.69 -8.46
CA LYS A 137 4.43 -7.80 -7.66
C LYS A 137 5.65 -7.38 -6.82
N ALA A 138 6.45 -6.44 -7.33
CA ALA A 138 7.70 -5.99 -6.70
C ALA A 138 7.51 -5.29 -5.33
N ILE A 139 6.29 -4.90 -4.96
CA ILE A 139 6.05 -4.32 -3.63
C ILE A 139 5.80 -5.39 -2.56
N PHE A 140 5.50 -6.63 -2.94
CA PHE A 140 5.21 -7.72 -2.02
C PHE A 140 6.48 -8.53 -1.69
N PRO A 141 6.61 -9.06 -0.45
CA PRO A 141 7.75 -9.89 -0.07
C PRO A 141 7.68 -11.30 -0.69
N TYR A 142 6.48 -11.79 -0.99
CA TYR A 142 6.21 -13.09 -1.59
C TYR A 142 5.01 -12.97 -2.54
N THR A 143 5.07 -13.59 -3.71
CA THR A 143 4.05 -13.48 -4.76
C THR A 143 3.47 -14.81 -5.22
N GLY A 144 3.80 -15.92 -4.56
CA GLY A 144 3.20 -17.22 -4.84
C GLY A 144 3.44 -17.74 -6.27
N GLU A 145 4.68 -17.73 -6.75
CA GLU A 145 5.06 -18.39 -8.02
C GLU A 145 5.34 -19.86 -7.82
#